data_7b8698f27f7b69e3ee5b1452f069ce21
#
_entry.id   7b8698f27f7b69e3ee5b1452f069ce21
#
_cell.length_a   1.000
_cell.length_b   1.000
_cell.length_c   1.000
_cell.angle_alpha   90.00
_cell.angle_beta   90.00
_cell.angle_gamma   90.00
#
_symmetry.space_group_name_H-M   'P 1'
#
loop_
_entity.id
_entity.type
_entity.pdbx_description
1 polymer ?
#
loop_
_entity_poly.entity_id
_entity_poly.type
_entity_poly.pdbx_seq_one_letter_code
_entity_poly.pdbx_strand_id
1 'polypeptide(L)'
;MNNKPRVGVLLSRVRVEEKLLLGELESRGVETKIIDDRELVLAVEHRPELGVDVILERCIQHGTALYALAVFDAWGVPTVNRYEVAEICGNKLLTTMRLIRDGVPSPRTRVAFTPESALAAIEELGYPVVLKPLIGSWGRLVSKVNDREAAEAIVEHKDVLGNYLHSIYYVQEYIQKPGRDIRAFVVGSETIAAIYRASEHWITNTARGGQASNCPVTPELDELCVRAARAVGGGVVAVDLLEAPEGLLVNEVNYTMEFRNSIDTTGVNIPAKVVDYVLEVARAAR
;
A
#
# COMPACT_ATOMS: atom_id res chain seq x y z
N MET A 1 23.74 24.89 -17.82
CA MET A 1 22.53 24.31 -18.45
C MET A 1 21.67 23.70 -17.36
N ASN A 2 20.44 24.17 -17.19
CA ASN A 2 19.54 23.66 -16.14
C ASN A 2 19.03 22.29 -16.60
N ASN A 3 19.81 21.24 -16.33
CA ASN A 3 19.47 19.90 -16.75
C ASN A 3 18.38 19.38 -15.82
N LYS A 4 17.09 19.52 -16.23
CA LYS A 4 15.96 18.97 -15.47
C LYS A 4 16.13 17.46 -15.35
N PRO A 5 15.68 16.84 -14.23
CA PRO A 5 15.68 15.40 -14.10
C PRO A 5 14.82 14.73 -15.17
N ARG A 6 15.23 13.57 -15.64
CA ARG A 6 14.47 12.70 -16.52
C ARG A 6 13.80 11.62 -15.69
N VAL A 7 12.48 11.48 -15.83
CA VAL A 7 11.69 10.56 -15.03
C VAL A 7 11.20 9.40 -15.88
N GLY A 8 11.56 8.18 -15.49
CA GLY A 8 10.91 6.97 -15.98
C GLY A 8 9.60 6.73 -15.23
N VAL A 9 8.53 6.39 -15.94
CA VAL A 9 7.28 5.95 -15.31
C VAL A 9 7.04 4.51 -15.70
N LEU A 10 7.25 3.59 -14.73
CA LEU A 10 7.03 2.16 -14.90
C LEU A 10 5.55 1.86 -14.67
N LEU A 11 4.86 1.39 -15.68
CA LEU A 11 3.42 1.14 -15.61
C LEU A 11 2.98 0.01 -16.55
N SER A 12 1.85 -0.64 -16.22
CA SER A 12 1.21 -1.66 -17.07
C SER A 12 0.20 -1.05 -18.05
N ARG A 13 -0.48 0.00 -17.61
CA ARG A 13 -1.44 0.78 -18.42
C ARG A 13 -1.69 2.14 -17.77
N VAL A 14 -2.08 3.11 -18.56
CA VAL A 14 -2.44 4.46 -18.08
C VAL A 14 -3.86 4.44 -17.50
N ARG A 15 -3.98 4.42 -16.17
CA ARG A 15 -5.23 4.66 -15.43
C ARG A 15 -5.41 6.15 -15.16
N VAL A 16 -6.41 6.53 -14.42
CA VAL A 16 -6.67 7.93 -14.06
C VAL A 16 -5.50 8.53 -13.27
N GLU A 17 -4.98 7.81 -12.31
CA GLU A 17 -3.84 8.23 -11.49
C GLU A 17 -2.60 8.48 -12.35
N GLU A 18 -2.25 7.54 -13.23
CA GLU A 18 -1.09 7.67 -14.12
C GLU A 18 -1.27 8.83 -15.10
N LYS A 19 -2.50 9.04 -15.63
CA LYS A 19 -2.79 10.18 -16.49
C LYS A 19 -2.57 11.52 -15.78
N LEU A 20 -2.99 11.62 -14.52
CA LEU A 20 -2.80 12.83 -13.71
C LEU A 20 -1.31 13.08 -13.40
N LEU A 21 -0.56 12.03 -13.05
CA LEU A 21 0.88 12.12 -12.80
C LEU A 21 1.66 12.51 -14.06
N LEU A 22 1.35 11.90 -15.20
CA LEU A 22 1.97 12.24 -16.48
C LEU A 22 1.65 13.69 -16.89
N GLY A 23 0.40 14.12 -16.74
CA GLY A 23 0.01 15.50 -16.99
C GLY A 23 0.73 16.51 -16.09
N GLU A 24 0.95 16.18 -14.83
CA GLU A 24 1.72 17.02 -13.90
C GLU A 24 3.20 17.11 -14.31
N LEU A 25 3.83 15.96 -14.68
CA LEU A 25 5.21 15.95 -15.20
C LEU A 25 5.34 16.80 -16.49
N GLU A 26 4.40 16.67 -17.42
CA GLU A 26 4.36 17.43 -18.67
C GLU A 26 4.21 18.93 -18.41
N SER A 27 3.27 19.34 -17.54
CA SER A 27 3.04 20.75 -17.19
C SER A 27 4.28 21.46 -16.63
N ARG A 28 5.16 20.68 -15.96
CA ARG A 28 6.44 21.14 -15.43
C ARG A 28 7.57 21.07 -16.46
N GLY A 29 7.31 20.58 -17.66
CA GLY A 29 8.30 20.38 -18.72
C GLY A 29 9.40 19.40 -18.29
N VAL A 30 9.03 18.34 -17.58
CA VAL A 30 9.93 17.25 -17.19
C VAL A 30 10.01 16.25 -18.33
N GLU A 31 11.22 15.87 -18.76
CA GLU A 31 11.41 14.81 -19.74
C GLU A 31 10.98 13.47 -19.12
N THR A 32 9.98 12.84 -19.72
CA THR A 32 9.35 11.63 -19.17
C THR A 32 9.47 10.47 -20.17
N LYS A 33 9.93 9.32 -19.67
CA LYS A 33 9.99 8.06 -20.42
C LYS A 33 8.99 7.06 -19.83
N ILE A 34 8.03 6.63 -20.64
CA ILE A 34 7.14 5.53 -20.26
C ILE A 34 7.91 4.21 -20.39
N ILE A 35 7.86 3.40 -19.36
CA ILE A 35 8.43 2.05 -19.30
C ILE A 35 7.25 1.10 -19.12
N ASP A 36 6.86 0.41 -20.21
CA ASP A 36 5.77 -0.57 -20.17
C ASP A 36 6.30 -1.87 -19.56
N ASP A 37 5.74 -2.30 -18.44
CA ASP A 37 6.18 -3.51 -17.73
C ASP A 37 5.91 -4.80 -18.53
N ARG A 38 5.00 -4.76 -19.50
CA ARG A 38 4.67 -5.89 -20.38
C ARG A 38 5.71 -6.10 -21.48
N GLU A 39 6.49 -5.08 -21.79
CA GLU A 39 7.56 -5.10 -22.79
C GLU A 39 8.96 -5.14 -22.16
N LEU A 40 9.01 -5.13 -20.82
CA LEU A 40 10.24 -4.98 -20.09
C LEU A 40 11.05 -6.28 -20.07
N VAL A 41 12.26 -6.23 -20.61
CA VAL A 41 13.26 -7.28 -20.50
C VAL A 41 14.47 -6.70 -19.78
N LEU A 42 14.81 -7.27 -18.63
CA LEU A 42 15.90 -6.79 -17.78
C LEU A 42 17.07 -7.80 -17.80
N ALA A 43 18.24 -7.34 -18.22
CA ALA A 43 19.48 -8.12 -18.17
C ALA A 43 20.04 -8.09 -16.74
N VAL A 44 19.98 -9.21 -16.02
CA VAL A 44 20.39 -9.27 -14.61
C VAL A 44 21.91 -9.01 -14.45
N GLU A 45 22.70 -9.34 -15.47
CA GLU A 45 24.16 -9.28 -15.45
C GLU A 45 24.71 -7.86 -15.58
N HIS A 46 23.97 -6.93 -16.15
CA HIS A 46 24.46 -5.57 -16.38
C HIS A 46 23.32 -4.55 -16.47
N ARG A 47 23.61 -3.35 -16.02
CA ARG A 47 22.69 -2.21 -16.14
C ARG A 47 22.77 -1.63 -17.56
N PRO A 48 21.67 -1.63 -18.33
CA PRO A 48 21.62 -0.90 -19.59
C PRO A 48 21.56 0.62 -19.35
N GLU A 49 21.81 1.41 -20.38
CA GLU A 49 21.58 2.83 -20.32
C GLU A 49 20.06 3.11 -20.38
N LEU A 50 19.47 3.41 -19.24
CA LEU A 50 18.02 3.65 -19.14
C LEU A 50 17.60 5.02 -19.65
N GLY A 51 18.51 6.01 -19.62
CA GLY A 51 18.24 7.38 -20.00
C GLY A 51 17.32 8.14 -19.03
N VAL A 52 17.21 7.67 -17.78
CA VAL A 52 16.40 8.30 -16.72
C VAL A 52 17.20 8.44 -15.43
N ASP A 53 16.84 9.40 -14.59
CA ASP A 53 17.51 9.69 -13.32
C ASP A 53 16.76 9.07 -12.13
N VAL A 54 15.45 8.82 -12.27
CA VAL A 54 14.59 8.19 -11.29
C VAL A 54 13.46 7.43 -11.99
N ILE A 55 12.96 6.36 -11.39
CA ILE A 55 11.78 5.65 -11.88
C ILE A 55 10.64 5.78 -10.86
N LEU A 56 9.49 6.29 -11.32
CA LEU A 56 8.23 6.26 -10.58
C LEU A 56 7.51 4.94 -10.90
N GLU A 57 7.34 4.10 -9.88
CA GLU A 57 6.65 2.81 -9.99
C GLU A 57 5.14 2.99 -9.91
N ARG A 58 4.41 2.45 -10.89
CA ARG A 58 2.94 2.48 -11.00
C ARG A 58 2.35 1.20 -11.59
N CYS A 59 3.02 0.05 -11.43
CA CYS A 59 2.49 -1.24 -11.88
C CYS A 59 1.21 -1.61 -11.14
N ILE A 60 0.35 -2.37 -11.82
CA ILE A 60 -0.89 -2.87 -11.23
C ILE A 60 -0.64 -4.16 -10.45
N GLN A 61 0.24 -5.01 -10.97
CA GLN A 61 0.55 -6.31 -10.35
C GLN A 61 1.74 -6.17 -9.42
N HIS A 62 1.53 -6.49 -8.14
CA HIS A 62 2.57 -6.42 -7.12
C HIS A 62 3.82 -7.24 -7.47
N GLY A 63 3.64 -8.47 -8.00
CA GLY A 63 4.79 -9.31 -8.35
C GLY A 63 5.67 -8.69 -9.43
N THR A 64 5.07 -8.12 -10.47
CA THR A 64 5.80 -7.40 -11.53
C THR A 64 6.53 -6.19 -10.97
N ALA A 65 5.84 -5.35 -10.17
CA ALA A 65 6.44 -4.22 -9.50
C ALA A 65 7.64 -4.62 -8.64
N LEU A 66 7.44 -5.62 -7.76
CA LEU A 66 8.45 -6.07 -6.81
C LEU A 66 9.75 -6.51 -7.50
N TYR A 67 9.64 -7.39 -8.49
CA TYR A 67 10.83 -7.92 -9.16
C TYR A 67 11.48 -6.92 -10.10
N ALA A 68 10.74 -6.04 -10.76
CA ALA A 68 11.32 -4.94 -11.52
C ALA A 68 12.09 -3.98 -10.59
N LEU A 69 11.51 -3.61 -9.45
CA LEU A 69 12.16 -2.79 -8.44
C LEU A 69 13.41 -3.45 -7.86
N ALA A 70 13.40 -4.78 -7.64
CA ALA A 70 14.57 -5.51 -7.17
C ALA A 70 15.74 -5.40 -8.15
N VAL A 71 15.47 -5.49 -9.46
CA VAL A 71 16.51 -5.34 -10.49
C VAL A 71 17.00 -3.89 -10.57
N PHE A 72 16.11 -2.90 -10.52
CA PHE A 72 16.49 -1.49 -10.50
C PHE A 72 17.31 -1.13 -9.27
N ASP A 73 16.96 -1.67 -8.10
CA ASP A 73 17.72 -1.49 -6.86
C ASP A 73 19.14 -2.08 -7.00
N ALA A 74 19.26 -3.31 -7.51
CA ALA A 74 20.55 -3.95 -7.77
C ALA A 74 21.41 -3.16 -8.79
N TRP A 75 20.81 -2.44 -9.71
CA TRP A 75 21.49 -1.54 -10.62
C TRP A 75 21.80 -0.16 -10.04
N GLY A 76 21.39 0.13 -8.79
CA GLY A 76 21.54 1.44 -8.17
C GLY A 76 20.72 2.53 -8.86
N VAL A 77 19.56 2.17 -9.46
CA VAL A 77 18.64 3.13 -10.07
C VAL A 77 17.67 3.62 -9.02
N PRO A 78 17.60 4.94 -8.76
CA PRO A 78 16.64 5.49 -7.81
C PRO A 78 15.20 5.21 -8.25
N THR A 79 14.39 4.73 -7.31
CA THR A 79 12.96 4.44 -7.56
C THR A 79 12.07 5.07 -6.50
N VAL A 80 10.86 5.44 -6.87
CA VAL A 80 9.76 5.84 -5.99
C VAL A 80 8.55 4.93 -6.29
N ASN A 81 8.18 4.00 -5.41
CA ASN A 81 8.85 3.69 -4.15
C ASN A 81 10.06 2.75 -4.37
N ARG A 82 10.90 2.64 -3.33
CA ARG A 82 12.05 1.72 -3.33
C ARG A 82 11.59 0.26 -3.22
N TYR A 83 12.47 -0.66 -3.64
CA TYR A 83 12.24 -2.10 -3.54
C TYR A 83 11.82 -2.54 -2.13
N GLU A 84 12.54 -2.11 -1.08
CA GLU A 84 12.23 -2.46 0.30
C GLU A 84 10.80 -2.04 0.71
N VAL A 85 10.35 -0.87 0.28
CA VAL A 85 8.99 -0.38 0.56
C VAL A 85 7.94 -1.27 -0.12
N ALA A 86 8.17 -1.64 -1.37
CA ALA A 86 7.27 -2.52 -2.11
C ALA A 86 7.22 -3.93 -1.50
N GLU A 87 8.37 -4.48 -1.08
CA GLU A 87 8.47 -5.77 -0.42
C GLU A 87 7.68 -5.81 0.88
N ILE A 88 7.89 -4.82 1.74
CA ILE A 88 7.20 -4.74 3.04
C ILE A 88 5.70 -4.50 2.84
N CYS A 89 5.32 -3.47 2.08
CA CYS A 89 3.91 -3.09 1.91
C CYS A 89 3.12 -4.11 1.09
N GLY A 90 3.75 -4.86 0.21
CA GLY A 90 3.11 -5.93 -0.57
C GLY A 90 2.73 -7.16 0.26
N ASN A 91 3.24 -7.28 1.48
CA ASN A 91 3.01 -8.41 2.38
C ASN A 91 2.48 -7.93 3.73
N LYS A 92 1.23 -8.29 4.06
CA LYS A 92 0.56 -7.84 5.30
C LYS A 92 1.29 -8.24 6.57
N LEU A 93 1.92 -9.42 6.59
CA LEU A 93 2.70 -9.86 7.75
C LEU A 93 3.94 -8.97 7.93
N LEU A 94 4.69 -8.74 6.86
CA LEU A 94 5.89 -7.90 6.93
C LEU A 94 5.54 -6.46 7.34
N THR A 95 4.46 -5.89 6.76
CA THR A 95 3.95 -4.58 7.17
C THR A 95 3.62 -4.55 8.67
N THR A 96 2.82 -5.50 9.14
CA THR A 96 2.41 -5.56 10.55
C THR A 96 3.61 -5.71 11.49
N MET A 97 4.58 -6.57 11.15
CA MET A 97 5.80 -6.74 11.93
C MET A 97 6.63 -5.45 12.03
N ARG A 98 6.74 -4.69 10.92
CA ARG A 98 7.44 -3.40 10.89
C ARG A 98 6.72 -2.35 11.74
N LEU A 99 5.40 -2.25 11.61
CA LEU A 99 4.57 -1.33 12.41
C LEU A 99 4.73 -1.61 13.91
N ILE A 100 4.59 -2.88 14.34
CA ILE A 100 4.72 -3.28 15.74
C ILE A 100 6.13 -2.99 16.28
N ARG A 101 7.18 -3.35 15.52
CA ARG A 101 8.57 -3.09 15.91
C ARG A 101 8.82 -1.61 16.18
N ASP A 102 8.23 -0.74 15.38
CA ASP A 102 8.43 0.71 15.46
C ASP A 102 7.36 1.38 16.37
N GLY A 103 6.61 0.58 17.15
CA GLY A 103 5.63 1.05 18.14
C GLY A 103 4.39 1.72 17.53
N VAL A 104 4.08 1.45 16.26
CA VAL A 104 2.88 1.97 15.60
C VAL A 104 1.67 1.12 16.00
N PRO A 105 0.62 1.72 16.58
CA PRO A 105 -0.59 1.01 16.98
C PRO A 105 -1.23 0.27 15.80
N SER A 106 -1.45 -1.02 15.95
CA SER A 106 -2.02 -1.90 14.91
C SER A 106 -2.92 -2.95 15.56
N PRO A 107 -3.94 -3.49 14.87
CA PRO A 107 -4.78 -4.54 15.40
C PRO A 107 -3.97 -5.77 15.80
N ARG A 108 -4.38 -6.44 16.89
CA ARG A 108 -3.75 -7.70 17.31
C ARG A 108 -3.81 -8.74 16.21
N THR A 109 -2.70 -9.39 15.94
CA THR A 109 -2.55 -10.32 14.82
C THR A 109 -1.86 -11.60 15.28
N ARG A 110 -2.30 -12.73 14.73
CA ARG A 110 -1.66 -14.04 14.87
C ARG A 110 -1.37 -14.61 13.49
N VAL A 111 -0.31 -15.38 13.40
CA VAL A 111 0.04 -16.10 12.17
C VAL A 111 0.17 -17.58 12.52
N ALA A 112 -0.44 -18.42 11.71
CA ALA A 112 -0.45 -19.86 11.87
C ALA A 112 -0.13 -20.55 10.54
N PHE A 113 0.34 -21.80 10.59
CA PHE A 113 0.85 -22.53 9.43
C PHE A 113 0.18 -23.88 9.23
N THR A 114 -0.77 -24.24 10.08
CA THR A 114 -1.62 -25.42 9.93
C THR A 114 -3.06 -25.06 10.25
N PRO A 115 -4.06 -25.83 9.76
CA PRO A 115 -5.46 -25.67 10.13
C PRO A 115 -5.68 -25.63 11.65
N GLU A 116 -5.07 -26.55 12.38
CA GLU A 116 -5.23 -26.67 13.83
C GLU A 116 -4.68 -25.44 14.56
N SER A 117 -3.48 -24.98 14.17
CA SER A 117 -2.87 -23.78 14.75
C SER A 117 -3.62 -22.51 14.36
N ALA A 118 -4.25 -22.48 13.17
CA ALA A 118 -5.09 -21.36 12.76
C ALA A 118 -6.37 -21.26 13.62
N LEU A 119 -7.03 -22.38 13.88
CA LEU A 119 -8.19 -22.45 14.77
C LEU A 119 -7.82 -22.05 16.20
N ALA A 120 -6.66 -22.50 16.71
CA ALA A 120 -6.16 -22.08 18.03
C ALA A 120 -5.88 -20.56 18.09
N ALA A 121 -5.31 -19.99 17.04
CA ALA A 121 -5.05 -18.55 16.94
C ALA A 121 -6.35 -17.72 16.90
N ILE A 122 -7.40 -18.24 16.25
CA ILE A 122 -8.73 -17.61 16.22
C ILE A 122 -9.34 -17.61 17.62
N GLU A 123 -9.29 -18.76 18.31
CA GLU A 123 -9.80 -18.89 19.68
C GLU A 123 -9.06 -17.96 20.66
N GLU A 124 -7.74 -17.80 20.51
CA GLU A 124 -6.93 -16.90 21.35
C GLU A 124 -7.32 -15.43 21.17
N LEU A 125 -7.60 -15.00 19.93
CA LEU A 125 -8.01 -13.63 19.64
C LEU A 125 -9.47 -13.37 20.06
N GLY A 126 -10.31 -14.40 20.00
CA GLY A 126 -11.75 -14.33 20.22
C GLY A 126 -12.51 -13.86 18.98
N TYR A 127 -13.81 -14.16 18.95
CA TYR A 127 -14.68 -13.79 17.83
C TYR A 127 -15.29 -12.39 18.01
N PRO A 128 -15.53 -11.66 16.90
CA PRO A 128 -15.15 -12.00 15.53
C PRO A 128 -13.70 -11.72 15.22
N VAL A 129 -13.13 -12.44 14.23
CA VAL A 129 -11.80 -12.18 13.67
C VAL A 129 -11.87 -11.94 12.16
N VAL A 130 -10.77 -11.47 11.59
CA VAL A 130 -10.63 -11.26 10.14
C VAL A 130 -9.47 -12.11 9.62
N LEU A 131 -9.75 -13.03 8.70
CA LEU A 131 -8.73 -13.75 7.94
C LEU A 131 -8.42 -12.98 6.66
N LYS A 132 -7.14 -12.80 6.38
CA LYS A 132 -6.65 -12.08 5.20
C LYS A 132 -5.59 -12.90 4.48
N PRO A 133 -5.50 -12.85 3.13
CA PRO A 133 -4.31 -13.35 2.45
C PRO A 133 -3.12 -12.45 2.76
N LEU A 134 -1.91 -13.01 2.85
CA LEU A 134 -0.69 -12.22 3.05
C LEU A 134 -0.47 -11.20 1.92
N ILE A 135 -0.65 -11.67 0.68
CA ILE A 135 -0.53 -10.89 -0.55
C ILE A 135 -1.92 -10.75 -1.16
N GLY A 136 -2.33 -9.55 -1.48
CA GLY A 136 -3.63 -9.27 -2.07
C GLY A 136 -4.11 -7.86 -1.76
N SER A 137 -4.96 -7.33 -2.63
CA SER A 137 -5.48 -5.96 -2.58
C SER A 137 -7.00 -5.91 -2.77
N TRP A 138 -7.58 -4.72 -2.59
CA TRP A 138 -9.00 -4.41 -2.78
C TRP A 138 -9.96 -5.24 -1.91
N GLY A 139 -9.51 -5.75 -0.75
CA GLY A 139 -10.34 -6.55 0.14
C GLY A 139 -10.83 -7.89 -0.45
N ARG A 140 -10.08 -8.43 -1.44
CA ARG A 140 -10.37 -9.76 -1.99
C ARG A 140 -9.89 -10.85 -1.03
N LEU A 141 -10.65 -11.94 -0.92
CA LEU A 141 -10.35 -13.08 -0.06
C LEU A 141 -10.20 -12.72 1.43
N VAL A 142 -10.81 -11.60 1.84
CA VAL A 142 -10.89 -11.19 3.25
C VAL A 142 -12.21 -11.71 3.81
N SER A 143 -12.14 -12.46 4.91
CA SER A 143 -13.28 -13.09 5.54
C SER A 143 -13.41 -12.64 6.99
N LYS A 144 -14.61 -12.17 7.38
CA LYS A 144 -14.99 -11.98 8.78
C LYS A 144 -15.56 -13.29 9.32
N VAL A 145 -14.98 -13.79 10.39
CA VAL A 145 -15.33 -15.06 11.02
C VAL A 145 -15.97 -14.76 12.35
N ASN A 146 -17.23 -15.11 12.52
CA ASN A 146 -18.03 -14.72 13.66
C ASN A 146 -18.11 -15.78 14.77
N ASP A 147 -17.83 -17.04 14.42
CA ASP A 147 -17.97 -18.19 15.32
C ASP A 147 -17.06 -19.34 14.89
N ARG A 148 -17.05 -20.40 15.69
CA ARG A 148 -16.22 -21.60 15.49
C ARG A 148 -16.57 -22.36 14.23
N GLU A 149 -17.85 -22.52 13.91
CA GLU A 149 -18.29 -23.28 12.74
C GLU A 149 -17.83 -22.57 11.45
N ALA A 150 -17.99 -21.26 11.37
CA ALA A 150 -17.47 -20.45 10.26
C ALA A 150 -15.93 -20.51 10.17
N ALA A 151 -15.23 -20.59 11.30
CA ALA A 151 -13.78 -20.72 11.33
C ALA A 151 -13.33 -22.05 10.71
N GLU A 152 -13.91 -23.15 11.13
CA GLU A 152 -13.60 -24.48 10.62
C GLU A 152 -13.84 -24.59 9.11
N ALA A 153 -15.00 -24.12 8.64
CA ALA A 153 -15.33 -24.13 7.21
C ALA A 153 -14.35 -23.31 6.35
N ILE A 154 -13.95 -22.10 6.81
CA ILE A 154 -13.03 -21.24 6.05
C ILE A 154 -11.61 -21.81 6.08
N VAL A 155 -11.16 -22.32 7.21
CA VAL A 155 -9.82 -22.91 7.36
C VAL A 155 -9.70 -24.14 6.47
N GLU A 156 -10.68 -25.05 6.48
CA GLU A 156 -10.73 -26.22 5.60
C GLU A 156 -10.73 -25.81 4.12
N HIS A 157 -11.56 -24.85 3.74
CA HIS A 157 -11.62 -24.36 2.36
C HIS A 157 -10.27 -23.81 1.88
N LYS A 158 -9.55 -23.06 2.74
CA LYS A 158 -8.22 -22.54 2.42
C LYS A 158 -7.18 -23.64 2.32
N ASP A 159 -7.26 -24.66 3.14
CA ASP A 159 -6.32 -25.79 3.14
C ASP A 159 -6.49 -26.65 1.88
N VAL A 160 -7.73 -27.00 1.54
CA VAL A 160 -8.03 -27.90 0.41
C VAL A 160 -7.88 -27.24 -0.96
N LEU A 161 -8.36 -25.99 -1.12
CA LEU A 161 -8.40 -25.29 -2.42
C LEU A 161 -7.30 -24.24 -2.60
N GLY A 162 -6.57 -23.94 -1.55
CA GLY A 162 -5.52 -22.92 -1.57
C GLY A 162 -4.22 -23.39 -2.22
N ASN A 163 -3.41 -22.44 -2.70
CA ASN A 163 -2.01 -22.68 -3.02
C ASN A 163 -1.15 -22.55 -1.75
N TYR A 164 0.18 -22.77 -1.86
CA TYR A 164 1.10 -22.72 -0.71
C TYR A 164 1.06 -21.42 0.10
N LEU A 165 0.67 -20.29 -0.50
CA LEU A 165 0.49 -19.03 0.24
C LEU A 165 -0.81 -19.00 1.05
N HIS A 166 -1.78 -19.85 0.72
CA HIS A 166 -3.02 -19.97 1.46
C HIS A 166 -2.90 -20.83 2.72
N SER A 167 -1.88 -21.69 2.81
CA SER A 167 -1.55 -22.42 4.05
C SER A 167 -0.86 -21.56 5.11
N ILE A 168 -0.65 -20.26 4.84
CA ILE A 168 -0.27 -19.28 5.85
C ILE A 168 -1.54 -18.50 6.24
N TYR A 169 -1.91 -18.65 7.51
CA TYR A 169 -3.13 -18.04 8.05
C TYR A 169 -2.76 -16.76 8.80
N TYR A 170 -3.09 -15.61 8.21
CA TYR A 170 -3.01 -14.30 8.86
C TYR A 170 -4.36 -13.99 9.47
N VAL A 171 -4.43 -14.07 10.80
CA VAL A 171 -5.63 -13.86 11.61
C VAL A 171 -5.49 -12.56 12.37
N GLN A 172 -6.42 -11.63 12.17
CA GLN A 172 -6.43 -10.33 12.81
C GLN A 172 -7.71 -10.14 13.61
N GLU A 173 -7.64 -9.51 14.77
CA GLU A 173 -8.84 -9.13 15.52
C GLU A 173 -9.75 -8.24 14.67
N TYR A 174 -11.05 -8.38 14.84
CA TYR A 174 -12.01 -7.50 14.21
C TYR A 174 -12.18 -6.22 15.02
N ILE A 175 -11.91 -5.08 14.41
CA ILE A 175 -12.13 -3.78 15.04
C ILE A 175 -13.54 -3.28 14.71
N GLN A 176 -14.35 -3.09 15.76
CA GLN A 176 -15.67 -2.48 15.62
C GLN A 176 -15.50 -0.98 15.35
N LYS A 177 -15.63 -0.60 14.09
CA LYS A 177 -15.47 0.78 13.62
C LYS A 177 -16.84 1.43 13.31
N PRO A 178 -16.94 2.79 13.25
CA PRO A 178 -18.20 3.51 13.07
C PRO A 178 -18.71 3.53 11.61
N GLY A 179 -18.67 2.37 10.89
CA GLY A 179 -19.13 2.25 9.51
C GLY A 179 -18.21 2.92 8.48
N ARG A 180 -17.03 3.37 8.90
CA ARG A 180 -16.02 4.00 8.04
C ARG A 180 -14.60 3.60 8.43
N ASP A 181 -13.66 3.91 7.58
CA ASP A 181 -12.21 3.92 7.88
C ASP A 181 -11.57 5.18 7.31
N ILE A 182 -10.29 5.39 7.61
CA ILE A 182 -9.52 6.53 7.12
C ILE A 182 -8.47 6.02 6.14
N ARG A 183 -8.33 6.70 5.00
CA ARG A 183 -7.17 6.59 4.12
C ARG A 183 -6.42 7.90 4.12
N ALA A 184 -5.19 7.90 4.63
CA ALA A 184 -4.28 9.03 4.64
C ALA A 184 -3.20 8.86 3.56
N PHE A 185 -2.80 9.96 2.93
CA PHE A 185 -1.79 9.99 1.88
C PHE A 185 -0.53 10.65 2.43
N VAL A 186 0.55 9.88 2.51
CA VAL A 186 1.85 10.35 2.99
C VAL A 186 2.81 10.47 1.83
N VAL A 187 3.46 11.63 1.71
CA VAL A 187 4.50 11.90 0.73
C VAL A 187 5.73 12.40 1.48
N GLY A 188 6.81 11.62 1.42
CA GLY A 188 8.02 11.90 2.18
C GLY A 188 7.79 11.87 3.69
N SER A 189 7.74 13.03 4.31
CA SER A 189 7.59 13.21 5.76
C SER A 189 6.31 13.95 6.17
N GLU A 190 5.33 14.07 5.29
CA GLU A 190 4.09 14.83 5.50
C GLU A 190 2.88 14.00 5.10
N THR A 191 1.83 14.03 5.92
CA THR A 191 0.49 13.55 5.53
C THR A 191 -0.22 14.67 4.79
N ILE A 192 -0.21 14.61 3.47
CA ILE A 192 -0.69 15.68 2.58
C ILE A 192 -2.21 15.79 2.50
N ALA A 193 -2.93 14.70 2.75
CA ALA A 193 -4.38 14.63 2.69
C ALA A 193 -4.88 13.36 3.37
N ALA A 194 -6.14 13.35 3.78
CA ALA A 194 -6.85 12.15 4.24
C ALA A 194 -8.33 12.18 3.86
N ILE A 195 -8.91 11.00 3.70
CA ILE A 195 -10.35 10.82 3.45
C ILE A 195 -10.94 9.79 4.40
N TYR A 196 -12.18 9.99 4.79
CA TYR A 196 -13.02 8.91 5.29
C TYR A 196 -13.58 8.11 4.12
N ARG A 197 -13.68 6.79 4.30
CA ARG A 197 -14.35 5.88 3.36
C ARG A 197 -15.49 5.21 4.12
N ALA A 198 -16.71 5.59 3.86
CA ALA A 198 -17.92 5.10 4.55
C ALA A 198 -18.66 4.08 3.67
N SER A 199 -19.20 3.02 4.29
CA SER A 199 -20.02 2.01 3.62
C SER A 199 -20.92 1.32 4.65
N GLU A 200 -22.08 0.84 4.23
CA GLU A 200 -22.93 -0.05 5.03
C GLU A 200 -22.28 -1.44 5.22
N HIS A 201 -21.40 -1.81 4.29
CA HIS A 201 -20.64 -3.03 4.40
C HIS A 201 -19.43 -2.84 5.33
N TRP A 202 -19.06 -3.87 6.11
CA TRP A 202 -17.92 -3.80 7.03
C TRP A 202 -16.56 -3.57 6.33
N ILE A 203 -16.42 -3.94 5.04
CA ILE A 203 -15.30 -3.52 4.18
C ILE A 203 -15.70 -2.20 3.51
N THR A 204 -14.99 -1.13 3.82
CA THR A 204 -15.33 0.25 3.45
C THR A 204 -14.58 0.78 2.23
N ASN A 205 -13.84 -0.08 1.51
CA ASN A 205 -13.03 0.31 0.35
C ASN A 205 -13.89 0.97 -0.75
N THR A 206 -13.40 2.07 -1.32
CA THR A 206 -14.05 2.78 -2.44
C THR A 206 -14.24 1.90 -3.68
N ALA A 207 -13.33 0.94 -3.92
CA ALA A 207 -13.47 -0.07 -4.98
C ALA A 207 -14.73 -0.96 -4.83
N ARG A 208 -15.35 -1.00 -3.63
CA ARG A 208 -16.59 -1.72 -3.32
C ARG A 208 -17.79 -0.79 -3.11
N GLY A 209 -17.71 0.46 -3.60
CA GLY A 209 -18.81 1.44 -3.50
C GLY A 209 -18.78 2.30 -2.24
N GLY A 210 -17.70 2.26 -1.46
CA GLY A 210 -17.54 3.15 -0.30
C GLY A 210 -17.53 4.63 -0.74
N GLN A 211 -18.25 5.49 0.01
CA GLN A 211 -18.31 6.92 -0.23
C GLN A 211 -17.13 7.63 0.43
N ALA A 212 -16.44 8.48 -0.34
CA ALA A 212 -15.34 9.29 0.16
C ALA A 212 -15.84 10.64 0.68
N SER A 213 -15.31 11.07 1.83
CA SER A 213 -15.48 12.44 2.34
C SER A 213 -14.18 12.94 2.95
N ASN A 214 -13.98 14.25 3.02
CA ASN A 214 -12.76 14.83 3.56
C ASN A 214 -12.55 14.45 5.02
N CYS A 215 -11.36 14.00 5.36
CA CYS A 215 -10.89 13.79 6.73
C CYS A 215 -9.83 14.86 7.05
N PRO A 216 -10.05 15.76 8.02
CA PRO A 216 -9.05 16.73 8.39
C PRO A 216 -7.77 16.04 8.90
N VAL A 217 -6.61 16.48 8.42
CA VAL A 217 -5.32 15.99 8.91
C VAL A 217 -5.01 16.71 10.22
N THR A 218 -5.29 16.03 11.34
CA THR A 218 -4.92 16.52 12.67
C THR A 218 -3.43 16.22 12.96
N PRO A 219 -2.79 16.93 13.91
CA PRO A 219 -1.42 16.62 14.30
C PRO A 219 -1.20 15.15 14.73
N GLU A 220 -2.18 14.55 15.43
CA GLU A 220 -2.13 13.15 15.86
C GLU A 220 -2.20 12.19 14.66
N LEU A 221 -3.09 12.49 13.70
CA LEU A 221 -3.21 11.68 12.48
C LEU A 221 -1.92 11.78 11.64
N ASP A 222 -1.36 12.98 11.48
CA ASP A 222 -0.12 13.20 10.75
C ASP A 222 1.04 12.44 11.42
N GLU A 223 1.25 12.62 12.73
CA GLU A 223 2.31 11.91 13.46
C GLU A 223 2.21 10.40 13.30
N LEU A 224 1.01 9.83 13.46
CA LEU A 224 0.78 8.40 13.33
C LEU A 224 1.05 7.91 11.90
N CYS A 225 0.55 8.61 10.89
CA CYS A 225 0.73 8.23 9.48
C CYS A 225 2.19 8.36 9.02
N VAL A 226 2.88 9.42 9.44
CA VAL A 226 4.32 9.61 9.14
C VAL A 226 5.17 8.51 9.84
N ARG A 227 4.85 8.14 11.08
CA ARG A 227 5.50 7.01 11.75
C ARG A 227 5.27 5.71 11.01
N ALA A 228 4.02 5.44 10.59
CA ALA A 228 3.70 4.24 9.81
C ALA A 228 4.45 4.20 8.48
N ALA A 229 4.51 5.34 7.77
CA ALA A 229 5.29 5.45 6.53
C ALA A 229 6.78 5.19 6.76
N ARG A 230 7.38 5.77 7.81
CA ARG A 230 8.79 5.53 8.17
C ARG A 230 9.07 4.07 8.51
N ALA A 231 8.16 3.40 9.23
CA ALA A 231 8.30 2.00 9.60
C ALA A 231 8.45 1.07 8.38
N VAL A 232 7.82 1.41 7.26
CA VAL A 232 7.91 0.65 6.01
C VAL A 232 8.99 1.14 5.05
N GLY A 233 9.74 2.17 5.40
CA GLY A 233 10.83 2.72 4.59
C GLY A 233 10.53 4.08 3.93
N GLY A 234 9.38 4.69 4.18
CA GLY A 234 9.00 6.02 3.66
C GLY A 234 8.51 6.00 2.21
N GLY A 235 8.63 7.15 1.56
CA GLY A 235 8.27 7.32 0.15
C GLY A 235 6.89 7.93 -0.07
N VAL A 236 6.15 7.39 -1.03
CA VAL A 236 4.80 7.83 -1.42
C VAL A 236 3.83 6.70 -1.10
N VAL A 237 3.13 6.79 0.04
CA VAL A 237 2.30 5.69 0.53
C VAL A 237 0.92 6.16 0.97
N ALA A 238 -0.06 5.25 0.91
CA ALA A 238 -1.35 5.46 1.55
C ALA A 238 -1.46 4.57 2.80
N VAL A 239 -1.81 5.17 3.93
CA VAL A 239 -2.01 4.50 5.21
C VAL A 239 -3.51 4.33 5.44
N ASP A 240 -3.94 3.10 5.66
CA ASP A 240 -5.32 2.77 6.01
C ASP A 240 -5.45 2.59 7.52
N LEU A 241 -6.32 3.38 8.16
CA LEU A 241 -6.50 3.37 9.60
C LEU A 241 -7.94 2.99 9.98
N LEU A 242 -8.06 2.33 11.12
CA LEU A 242 -9.33 1.98 11.76
C LEU A 242 -9.51 2.85 13.00
N GLU A 243 -10.74 3.38 13.18
CA GLU A 243 -11.14 4.11 14.37
C GLU A 243 -11.59 3.08 15.43
N ALA A 244 -10.74 2.77 16.39
CA ALA A 244 -11.06 1.93 17.54
C ALA A 244 -11.46 2.79 18.75
N PRO A 245 -12.16 2.22 19.76
CA PRO A 245 -12.49 2.96 20.98
C PRO A 245 -11.28 3.56 21.70
N GLU A 246 -10.14 2.90 21.61
CA GLU A 246 -8.89 3.30 22.28
C GLU A 246 -8.04 4.26 21.42
N GLY A 247 -8.46 4.57 20.19
CA GLY A 247 -7.73 5.44 19.28
C GLY A 247 -7.57 4.86 17.87
N LEU A 248 -6.70 5.47 17.09
CA LEU A 248 -6.45 5.05 15.71
C LEU A 248 -5.48 3.86 15.66
N LEU A 249 -5.82 2.87 14.83
CA LEU A 249 -4.98 1.70 14.55
C LEU A 249 -4.62 1.68 13.06
N VAL A 250 -3.35 1.50 12.75
CA VAL A 250 -2.89 1.32 11.36
C VAL A 250 -3.16 -0.12 10.93
N ASN A 251 -4.00 -0.26 9.92
CA ASN A 251 -4.43 -1.55 9.39
C ASN A 251 -3.57 -2.04 8.21
N GLU A 252 -3.14 -1.13 7.35
CA GLU A 252 -2.40 -1.43 6.12
C GLU A 252 -1.66 -0.20 5.62
N VAL A 253 -0.52 -0.41 4.94
CA VAL A 253 0.21 0.62 4.21
C VAL A 253 0.34 0.18 2.75
N ASN A 254 -0.07 1.05 1.82
CA ASN A 254 -0.11 0.77 0.38
C ASN A 254 0.93 1.63 -0.34
N TYR A 255 1.90 1.01 -1.04
CA TYR A 255 2.99 1.69 -1.72
C TYR A 255 2.65 2.22 -3.13
N THR A 256 1.63 1.66 -3.80
CA THR A 256 1.09 2.17 -5.07
C THR A 256 -0.28 2.78 -4.80
N MET A 257 -0.31 3.97 -4.23
CA MET A 257 -1.54 4.60 -3.78
C MET A 257 -2.48 4.99 -4.92
N GLU A 258 -3.78 4.71 -4.74
CA GLU A 258 -4.87 5.17 -5.60
C GLU A 258 -5.53 6.39 -4.96
N PHE A 259 -5.58 7.50 -5.67
CA PHE A 259 -5.99 8.80 -5.11
C PHE A 259 -7.01 9.58 -5.96
N ARG A 260 -7.46 9.05 -7.10
CA ARG A 260 -8.36 9.76 -8.03
C ARG A 260 -9.61 10.35 -7.37
N ASN A 261 -10.20 9.61 -6.42
CA ASN A 261 -11.41 10.05 -5.72
C ASN A 261 -11.11 10.98 -4.54
N SER A 262 -9.85 11.30 -4.29
CA SER A 262 -9.42 12.06 -3.11
C SER A 262 -9.07 13.51 -3.45
N ILE A 263 -8.77 13.81 -4.71
CA ILE A 263 -8.38 15.16 -5.15
C ILE A 263 -9.54 16.13 -4.96
N ASP A 264 -10.69 15.83 -5.57
CA ASP A 264 -11.88 16.68 -5.47
C ASP A 264 -12.44 16.72 -4.04
N THR A 265 -12.32 15.59 -3.31
CA THR A 265 -12.81 15.46 -1.94
C THR A 265 -12.02 16.31 -0.95
N THR A 266 -10.70 16.41 -1.12
CA THR A 266 -9.80 17.09 -0.19
C THR A 266 -9.37 18.49 -0.67
N GLY A 267 -9.51 18.78 -1.97
CA GLY A 267 -8.98 19.98 -2.62
C GLY A 267 -7.46 20.00 -2.75
N VAL A 268 -6.77 18.89 -2.43
CA VAL A 268 -5.30 18.79 -2.48
C VAL A 268 -4.85 18.28 -3.83
N ASN A 269 -3.91 18.98 -4.48
CA ASN A 269 -3.26 18.49 -5.70
C ASN A 269 -2.23 17.40 -5.35
N ILE A 270 -2.74 16.18 -5.12
CA ILE A 270 -1.92 15.00 -4.78
C ILE A 270 -0.86 14.70 -5.87
N PRO A 271 -1.18 14.72 -7.19
CA PRO A 271 -0.19 14.53 -8.24
C PRO A 271 1.00 15.49 -8.14
N ALA A 272 0.74 16.77 -7.85
CA ALA A 272 1.80 17.77 -7.71
C ALA A 272 2.77 17.42 -6.57
N LYS A 273 2.23 17.04 -5.40
CA LYS A 273 3.03 16.62 -4.24
C LYS A 273 3.87 15.37 -4.54
N VAL A 274 3.29 14.39 -5.22
CA VAL A 274 4.02 13.17 -5.64
C VAL A 274 5.15 13.51 -6.61
N VAL A 275 4.88 14.34 -7.61
CA VAL A 275 5.89 14.75 -8.59
C VAL A 275 6.99 15.58 -7.95
N ASP A 276 6.67 16.46 -6.99
CA ASP A 276 7.68 17.20 -6.21
C ASP A 276 8.66 16.23 -5.53
N TYR A 277 8.13 15.22 -4.86
CA TYR A 277 8.94 14.21 -4.18
C TYR A 277 9.80 13.38 -5.15
N VAL A 278 9.24 12.96 -6.28
CA VAL A 278 9.97 12.23 -7.33
C VAL A 278 11.15 13.05 -7.85
N LEU A 279 10.93 14.35 -8.09
CA LEU A 279 11.98 15.24 -8.56
C LEU A 279 13.03 15.55 -7.49
N GLU A 280 12.65 15.55 -6.21
CA GLU A 280 13.58 15.64 -5.08
C GLU A 280 14.50 14.42 -5.02
N VAL A 281 13.93 13.21 -5.08
CA VAL A 281 14.71 11.95 -5.14
C VAL A 281 15.67 11.94 -6.33
N ALA A 282 15.19 12.35 -7.51
CA ALA A 282 16.03 12.43 -8.70
C ALA A 282 17.23 13.40 -8.55
N ARG A 283 17.04 14.52 -7.84
CA ARG A 283 18.11 15.49 -7.58
C ARG A 283 19.11 14.98 -6.56
N ALA A 284 18.63 14.30 -5.52
CA ALA A 284 19.48 13.74 -4.48
C ALA A 284 20.40 12.61 -4.95
N ALA A 285 20.06 11.97 -6.06
CA ALA A 285 20.80 10.86 -6.67
C ALA A 285 21.85 11.31 -7.71
N ARG A 286 21.90 12.58 -8.07
CA ARG A 286 22.89 13.19 -8.97
C ARG A 286 24.11 13.68 -8.21
#